data_3f9ddc0171615f768849c28b526f3eea
#
_entry.id   3f9ddc0171615f768849c28b526f3eea
#
_cell.length_a   1.000
_cell.length_b   1.000
_cell.length_c   1.000
_cell.angle_alpha   90.00
_cell.angle_beta   90.00
_cell.angle_gamma   90.00
#
_symmetry.space_group_name_H-M   'P 1'
#
loop_
_entity.id
_entity.type
_entity.pdbx_description
1 polymer ?
#
loop_
_entity_poly.entity_id
_entity_poly.type
_entity_poly.pdbx_seq_one_letter_code
_entity_poly.pdbx_strand_id
1 'polypeptide(L)'
;MLKFADCNMAVGQPNSISGWRIYDSAQIACQAQRCGIQKGLAFCNAALDLHPLDGNAEMCLICRREPFYLPVWMVMPNHTGEFWNVDELERRMRLADVRAVRLAPKYNVLDYSLRDWCSGELLDMLERTGTLALMDADQSDWETVHAVCCEHPGLKLVITNLYYRHARYIFPLLRQHPRLYLETSGLKSFCLLQTLCEKVGAEKLLFGSNLGTFSPGSAVCLVSYACISENEKEAIAARNLEALLERKLVD
;
A
#
# COMPACT_ATOMS: atom_id res chain seq x y z
N MET A 1 8.58 -22.17 7.78
CA MET A 1 8.59 -21.32 6.57
C MET A 1 7.82 -20.06 6.90
N LEU A 2 8.34 -18.88 6.60
CA LEU A 2 7.63 -17.61 6.81
C LEU A 2 6.34 -17.59 5.99
N LYS A 3 5.30 -17.00 6.59
CA LYS A 3 4.00 -16.75 5.95
C LYS A 3 3.86 -15.26 5.73
N PHE A 4 3.40 -14.85 4.57
CA PHE A 4 3.40 -13.46 4.15
C PHE A 4 1.99 -12.93 3.99
N ALA A 5 1.79 -11.69 4.44
CA ALA A 5 0.64 -10.84 4.11
C ALA A 5 1.16 -9.65 3.29
N ASP A 6 0.72 -9.55 2.05
CA ASP A 6 1.21 -8.57 1.09
C ASP A 6 0.39 -7.28 1.17
N CYS A 7 1.03 -6.13 1.34
CA CYS A 7 0.34 -4.85 1.41
C CYS A 7 0.27 -4.11 0.06
N ASN A 8 0.89 -4.62 -1.01
CA ASN A 8 1.01 -3.89 -2.27
C ASN A 8 0.85 -4.80 -3.49
N MET A 9 -0.38 -4.99 -3.91
CA MET A 9 -0.74 -5.78 -5.10
C MET A 9 -1.67 -5.00 -6.03
N ALA A 10 -1.60 -5.30 -7.32
CA ALA A 10 -2.51 -4.77 -8.34
C ALA A 10 -3.17 -5.92 -9.10
N VAL A 11 -4.46 -5.79 -9.42
CA VAL A 11 -5.25 -6.72 -10.22
C VAL A 11 -5.95 -6.00 -11.35
N GLY A 12 -6.47 -6.74 -12.33
CA GLY A 12 -7.09 -6.15 -13.52
C GLY A 12 -6.05 -5.70 -14.55
N GLN A 13 -6.49 -5.59 -15.79
CA GLN A 13 -5.62 -5.24 -16.92
C GLN A 13 -5.31 -3.75 -16.91
N PRO A 14 -4.03 -3.32 -16.89
CA PRO A 14 -3.69 -1.91 -17.07
C PRO A 14 -3.79 -1.52 -18.54
N ASN A 15 -3.99 -0.23 -18.81
CA ASN A 15 -4.03 0.33 -20.17
C ASN A 15 -2.70 0.16 -20.93
N SER A 16 -1.57 0.10 -20.24
CA SER A 16 -0.28 -0.18 -20.86
C SER A 16 -0.11 -1.67 -21.10
N ILE A 17 -0.32 -2.11 -22.32
CA ILE A 17 -0.25 -3.51 -22.72
C ILE A 17 1.21 -3.97 -22.82
N SER A 18 1.62 -4.87 -21.92
CA SER A 18 2.67 -5.83 -22.23
C SER A 18 2.03 -7.21 -22.29
N GLY A 19 1.90 -7.77 -23.47
CA GLY A 19 1.15 -9.00 -23.77
C GLY A 19 1.63 -10.29 -23.06
N TRP A 20 2.64 -10.19 -22.19
CA TRP A 20 3.18 -11.28 -21.37
C TRP A 20 2.84 -11.17 -19.88
N ARG A 21 2.05 -10.18 -19.47
CA ARG A 21 1.60 -10.03 -18.07
C ARG A 21 0.28 -10.76 -17.84
N ILE A 22 0.17 -11.36 -16.67
CA ILE A 22 -1.05 -11.99 -16.18
C ILE A 22 -1.77 -10.97 -15.30
N TYR A 23 -3.02 -10.67 -15.64
CA TYR A 23 -3.84 -9.70 -14.89
C TYR A 23 -5.10 -10.33 -14.31
N ASP A 24 -5.34 -11.61 -14.62
CA ASP A 24 -6.42 -12.39 -14.03
C ASP A 24 -6.20 -12.57 -12.52
N SER A 25 -7.20 -12.19 -11.72
CA SER A 25 -7.07 -12.16 -10.26
C SER A 25 -6.82 -13.55 -9.66
N ALA A 26 -7.44 -14.61 -10.21
CA ALA A 26 -7.25 -15.97 -9.71
C ALA A 26 -5.82 -16.47 -10.00
N GLN A 27 -5.27 -16.16 -11.17
CA GLN A 27 -3.90 -16.52 -11.53
C GLN A 27 -2.87 -15.77 -10.67
N ILE A 28 -3.11 -14.47 -10.40
CA ILE A 28 -2.27 -13.66 -9.51
C ILE A 28 -2.30 -14.23 -8.09
N ALA A 29 -3.48 -14.56 -7.55
CA ALA A 29 -3.62 -15.18 -6.24
C ALA A 29 -2.89 -16.53 -6.16
N CYS A 30 -3.03 -17.37 -7.19
CA CYS A 30 -2.33 -18.65 -7.27
C CYS A 30 -0.81 -18.49 -7.24
N GLN A 31 -0.25 -17.53 -7.99
CA GLN A 31 1.19 -17.26 -7.96
C GLN A 31 1.67 -16.74 -6.61
N ALA A 32 0.90 -15.86 -5.97
CA ALA A 32 1.20 -15.35 -4.63
C ALA A 32 1.25 -16.50 -3.60
N GLN A 33 0.22 -17.35 -3.60
CA GLN A 33 0.11 -18.49 -2.68
C GLN A 33 1.26 -19.51 -2.85
N ARG A 34 1.70 -19.76 -4.09
CA ARG A 34 2.88 -20.60 -4.37
C ARG A 34 4.17 -20.05 -3.76
N CYS A 35 4.25 -18.75 -3.53
CA CYS A 35 5.37 -18.07 -2.87
C CYS A 35 5.18 -17.91 -1.35
N GLY A 36 4.13 -18.48 -0.75
CA GLY A 36 3.87 -18.41 0.69
C GLY A 36 3.11 -17.14 1.13
N ILE A 37 2.58 -16.35 0.18
CA ILE A 37 1.73 -15.20 0.48
C ILE A 37 0.31 -15.72 0.70
N GLN A 38 -0.25 -15.50 1.89
CA GLN A 38 -1.56 -16.05 2.29
C GLN A 38 -2.71 -15.07 2.05
N LYS A 39 -2.45 -13.78 2.14
CA LYS A 39 -3.40 -12.69 1.92
C LYS A 39 -2.73 -11.52 1.23
N GLY A 40 -3.49 -10.76 0.45
CA GLY A 40 -2.99 -9.57 -0.22
C GLY A 40 -3.98 -8.39 -0.17
N LEU A 41 -3.48 -7.22 0.22
CA LEU A 41 -4.12 -5.95 -0.06
C LEU A 41 -3.95 -5.64 -1.54
N ALA A 42 -5.05 -5.48 -2.28
CA ALA A 42 -4.99 -5.23 -3.71
C ALA A 42 -5.93 -4.09 -4.13
N PHE A 43 -5.49 -3.32 -5.12
CA PHE A 43 -6.34 -2.38 -5.85
C PHE A 43 -6.56 -2.86 -7.28
N CYS A 44 -7.63 -2.41 -7.92
CA CYS A 44 -7.90 -2.69 -9.34
C CYS A 44 -7.28 -1.60 -10.21
N ASN A 45 -6.53 -2.00 -11.27
CA ASN A 45 -5.92 -1.06 -12.21
C ASN A 45 -6.94 -0.13 -12.89
N ALA A 46 -8.18 -0.57 -13.08
CA ALA A 46 -9.26 0.27 -13.60
C ALA A 46 -9.49 1.54 -12.77
N ALA A 47 -9.10 1.56 -11.50
CA ALA A 47 -9.20 2.75 -10.65
C ALA A 47 -8.21 3.87 -11.05
N LEU A 48 -7.09 3.50 -11.69
CA LEU A 48 -6.11 4.45 -12.22
C LEU A 48 -6.37 4.75 -13.70
N ASP A 49 -6.78 3.74 -14.45
CA ASP A 49 -6.82 3.79 -15.91
C ASP A 49 -8.17 4.30 -16.45
N LEU A 50 -9.23 4.18 -15.66
CA LEU A 50 -10.58 4.65 -16.00
C LEU A 50 -11.05 5.67 -14.96
N HIS A 51 -11.60 5.18 -13.83
CA HIS A 51 -12.08 6.04 -12.76
C HIS A 51 -12.02 5.31 -11.40
N PRO A 52 -11.68 5.99 -10.29
CA PRO A 52 -11.65 5.38 -8.95
C PRO A 52 -12.93 4.64 -8.57
N LEU A 53 -14.12 5.16 -8.91
CA LEU A 53 -15.39 4.49 -8.58
C LEU A 53 -15.54 3.14 -9.27
N ASP A 54 -15.15 3.05 -10.54
CA ASP A 54 -15.26 1.81 -11.35
C ASP A 54 -14.29 0.76 -10.83
N GLY A 55 -13.02 1.14 -10.62
CA GLY A 55 -12.01 0.22 -10.10
C GLY A 55 -12.29 -0.24 -8.67
N ASN A 56 -12.82 0.64 -7.80
CA ASN A 56 -13.23 0.28 -6.44
C ASN A 56 -14.40 -0.71 -6.45
N ALA A 57 -15.38 -0.51 -7.33
CA ALA A 57 -16.50 -1.45 -7.49
C ALA A 57 -16.02 -2.81 -8.00
N GLU A 58 -15.15 -2.84 -9.01
CA GLU A 58 -14.55 -4.07 -9.52
C GLU A 58 -13.73 -4.79 -8.45
N MET A 59 -12.93 -4.08 -7.65
CA MET A 59 -12.16 -4.67 -6.55
C MET A 59 -13.06 -5.36 -5.54
N CYS A 60 -14.22 -4.77 -5.20
CA CYS A 60 -15.20 -5.42 -4.34
C CYS A 60 -15.75 -6.72 -4.93
N LEU A 61 -15.98 -6.77 -6.25
CA LEU A 61 -16.42 -7.98 -6.93
C LEU A 61 -15.33 -9.06 -6.94
N ILE A 62 -14.06 -8.66 -7.14
CA ILE A 62 -12.92 -9.57 -7.08
C ILE A 62 -12.79 -10.16 -5.67
N CYS A 63 -12.85 -9.35 -4.61
CA CYS A 63 -12.74 -9.83 -3.22
C CYS A 63 -13.85 -10.81 -2.84
N ARG A 64 -15.05 -10.67 -3.41
CA ARG A 64 -16.16 -11.64 -3.19
C ARG A 64 -15.89 -13.00 -3.83
N ARG A 65 -15.21 -13.03 -4.98
CA ARG A 65 -14.89 -14.27 -5.73
C ARG A 65 -13.62 -14.91 -5.18
N GLU A 66 -12.65 -14.10 -4.78
CA GLU A 66 -11.31 -14.51 -4.38
C GLU A 66 -11.04 -14.04 -2.94
N PRO A 67 -11.35 -14.85 -1.91
CA PRO A 67 -11.14 -14.48 -0.50
C PRO A 67 -9.68 -14.24 -0.10
N PHE A 68 -8.76 -14.49 -1.02
CA PHE A 68 -7.34 -14.15 -0.88
C PHE A 68 -7.12 -12.65 -0.74
N TYR A 69 -7.92 -11.83 -1.45
CA TYR A 69 -7.75 -10.38 -1.47
C TYR A 69 -8.50 -9.66 -0.37
N LEU A 70 -7.91 -8.56 0.07
CA LEU A 70 -8.54 -7.51 0.86
C LEU A 70 -8.57 -6.23 0.00
N PRO A 71 -9.70 -5.50 -0.03
CA PRO A 71 -9.83 -4.37 -0.94
C PRO A 71 -8.99 -3.18 -0.49
N VAL A 72 -8.26 -2.60 -1.43
CA VAL A 72 -7.69 -1.26 -1.36
C VAL A 72 -8.46 -0.37 -2.32
N TRP A 73 -9.08 0.67 -1.82
CA TRP A 73 -9.79 1.61 -2.66
C TRP A 73 -8.91 2.79 -3.06
N MET A 74 -8.95 3.17 -4.33
CA MET A 74 -8.40 4.44 -4.78
C MET A 74 -9.32 5.56 -4.31
N VAL A 75 -8.76 6.60 -3.69
CA VAL A 75 -9.53 7.73 -3.16
C VAL A 75 -8.93 9.06 -3.59
N MET A 76 -9.79 10.06 -3.70
CA MET A 76 -9.43 11.42 -4.07
C MET A 76 -10.38 12.42 -3.43
N PRO A 77 -10.00 13.73 -3.31
CA PRO A 77 -10.92 14.80 -2.88
C PRO A 77 -12.10 14.95 -3.84
N ASN A 78 -13.27 15.37 -3.32
CA ASN A 78 -14.50 15.52 -4.11
C ASN A 78 -14.85 16.98 -4.41
N HIS A 79 -13.91 17.78 -4.89
CA HIS A 79 -14.20 19.20 -5.21
C HIS A 79 -15.01 19.38 -6.48
N THR A 80 -14.92 18.42 -7.41
CA THR A 80 -15.61 18.46 -8.71
C THR A 80 -16.94 17.71 -8.71
N GLY A 81 -17.29 16.99 -7.64
CA GLY A 81 -18.49 16.18 -7.56
C GLY A 81 -18.40 14.82 -8.29
N GLU A 82 -17.21 14.45 -8.78
CA GLU A 82 -16.99 13.19 -9.51
C GLU A 82 -16.70 11.99 -8.60
N PHE A 83 -16.44 12.23 -7.32
CA PHE A 83 -16.20 11.18 -6.33
C PHE A 83 -17.17 11.34 -5.14
N TRP A 84 -17.12 10.44 -4.17
CA TRP A 84 -17.93 10.57 -2.95
C TRP A 84 -17.36 11.64 -2.03
N ASN A 85 -18.24 12.40 -1.35
CA ASN A 85 -17.82 13.21 -0.21
C ASN A 85 -17.34 12.31 0.93
N VAL A 86 -16.65 12.89 1.91
CA VAL A 86 -15.98 12.12 2.98
C VAL A 86 -16.94 11.28 3.81
N ASP A 87 -18.16 11.76 4.09
CA ASP A 87 -19.15 11.04 4.88
C ASP A 87 -19.66 9.78 4.13
N GLU A 88 -19.97 9.95 2.85
CA GLU A 88 -20.41 8.84 2.00
C GLU A 88 -19.27 7.85 1.75
N LEU A 89 -18.05 8.34 1.55
CA LEU A 89 -16.86 7.49 1.41
C LEU A 89 -16.66 6.63 2.66
N GLU A 90 -16.64 7.25 3.85
CA GLU A 90 -16.50 6.52 5.13
C GLU A 90 -17.61 5.48 5.30
N ARG A 91 -18.87 5.86 5.04
CA ARG A 91 -20.00 4.93 5.12
C ARG A 91 -19.80 3.72 4.20
N ARG A 92 -19.39 3.95 2.95
CA ARG A 92 -19.18 2.88 1.96
C ARG A 92 -17.99 2.00 2.31
N MET A 93 -16.87 2.59 2.74
CA MET A 93 -15.69 1.84 3.20
C MET A 93 -16.05 0.90 4.36
N ARG A 94 -16.84 1.39 5.32
CA ARG A 94 -17.31 0.58 6.46
C ARG A 94 -18.19 -0.59 6.01
N LEU A 95 -19.12 -0.36 5.07
CA LEU A 95 -20.01 -1.41 4.54
C LEU A 95 -19.25 -2.47 3.73
N ALA A 96 -18.17 -2.09 3.06
CA ALA A 96 -17.35 -2.98 2.25
C ALA A 96 -16.13 -3.55 2.98
N ASP A 97 -15.98 -3.31 4.30
CA ASP A 97 -14.81 -3.67 5.13
C ASP A 97 -13.48 -3.23 4.51
N VAL A 98 -13.46 -2.01 3.93
CA VAL A 98 -12.25 -1.40 3.35
C VAL A 98 -11.45 -0.74 4.47
N ARG A 99 -10.27 -1.26 4.75
CA ARG A 99 -9.37 -0.76 5.82
C ARG A 99 -8.10 -0.13 5.27
N ALA A 100 -7.94 -0.15 3.96
CA ALA A 100 -6.80 0.45 3.28
C ALA A 100 -7.25 1.19 2.04
N VAL A 101 -6.59 2.31 1.77
CA VAL A 101 -6.82 3.14 0.58
C VAL A 101 -5.50 3.44 -0.13
N ARG A 102 -5.58 3.85 -1.38
CA ARG A 102 -4.44 4.29 -2.17
C ARG A 102 -4.62 5.74 -2.60
N LEU A 103 -3.60 6.54 -2.38
CA LEU A 103 -3.50 7.93 -2.80
C LEU A 103 -2.65 8.00 -4.08
N ALA A 104 -3.14 8.70 -5.10
CA ALA A 104 -2.45 8.85 -6.37
C ALA A 104 -2.50 10.33 -6.87
N PRO A 105 -1.93 11.28 -6.11
CA PRO A 105 -2.07 12.71 -6.35
C PRO A 105 -1.28 13.24 -7.55
N LYS A 106 -0.41 12.43 -8.15
CA LYS A 106 0.51 12.88 -9.20
C LYS A 106 -0.21 13.47 -10.40
N TYR A 107 0.36 14.54 -10.97
CA TYR A 107 -0.15 15.34 -12.09
C TYR A 107 -0.67 14.52 -13.25
N ASN A 108 -0.30 13.47 -13.66
CA ASN A 108 -0.81 12.69 -14.78
C ASN A 108 -1.57 11.43 -14.35
N VAL A 109 -2.02 11.40 -13.11
CA VAL A 109 -2.82 10.29 -12.54
C VAL A 109 -4.16 10.83 -12.12
N LEU A 110 -4.35 11.25 -10.86
CA LEU A 110 -5.60 11.86 -10.38
C LEU A 110 -5.49 13.38 -10.15
N ASP A 111 -4.29 13.93 -10.23
CA ASP A 111 -3.96 15.37 -10.25
C ASP A 111 -4.62 16.21 -9.16
N TYR A 112 -4.26 15.95 -7.89
CA TYR A 112 -4.70 16.73 -6.75
C TYR A 112 -3.57 17.00 -5.76
N SER A 113 -3.69 18.02 -4.92
CA SER A 113 -2.71 18.29 -3.88
C SER A 113 -3.01 17.50 -2.60
N LEU A 114 -1.97 16.95 -1.96
CA LEU A 114 -2.09 16.34 -0.63
C LEU A 114 -2.13 17.38 0.51
N ARG A 115 -1.90 18.66 0.21
CA ARG A 115 -1.92 19.71 1.24
C ARG A 115 -3.33 19.90 1.80
N ASP A 116 -3.39 20.33 3.05
CA ASP A 116 -4.61 20.49 3.83
C ASP A 116 -5.72 21.26 3.09
N TRP A 117 -5.38 22.36 2.39
CA TRP A 117 -6.35 23.15 1.61
C TRP A 117 -7.10 22.38 0.51
N CYS A 118 -6.56 21.24 0.07
CA CYS A 118 -7.16 20.40 -0.99
C CYS A 118 -7.64 19.05 -0.44
N SER A 119 -6.82 18.38 0.38
CA SER A 119 -7.08 17.01 0.83
C SER A 119 -7.36 16.90 2.33
N GLY A 120 -7.41 18.03 3.08
CA GLY A 120 -7.52 18.02 4.54
C GLY A 120 -8.68 17.16 5.05
N GLU A 121 -9.90 17.39 4.56
CA GLU A 121 -11.09 16.61 4.98
C GLU A 121 -10.93 15.10 4.73
N LEU A 122 -10.32 14.72 3.59
CA LEU A 122 -10.04 13.32 3.26
C LEU A 122 -9.01 12.73 4.22
N LEU A 123 -7.90 13.43 4.45
CA LEU A 123 -6.82 12.95 5.32
C LEU A 123 -7.26 12.91 6.79
N ASP A 124 -8.04 13.86 7.26
CA ASP A 124 -8.66 13.86 8.60
C ASP A 124 -9.58 12.64 8.79
N MET A 125 -10.37 12.31 7.79
CA MET A 125 -11.24 11.13 7.84
C MET A 125 -10.41 9.86 7.91
N LEU A 126 -9.35 9.72 7.08
CA LEU A 126 -8.47 8.56 7.09
C LEU A 126 -7.72 8.42 8.42
N GLU A 127 -7.23 9.54 8.99
CA GLU A 127 -6.59 9.57 10.31
C GLU A 127 -7.57 9.13 11.41
N ARG A 128 -8.74 9.74 11.48
CA ARG A 128 -9.78 9.48 12.49
C ARG A 128 -10.28 8.03 12.45
N THR A 129 -10.43 7.47 11.27
CA THR A 129 -10.88 6.07 11.10
C THR A 129 -9.76 5.05 11.27
N GLY A 130 -8.50 5.49 11.36
CA GLY A 130 -7.33 4.62 11.42
C GLY A 130 -7.10 3.84 10.13
N THR A 131 -7.64 4.31 9.01
CA THR A 131 -7.48 3.69 7.69
C THR A 131 -6.03 3.77 7.22
N LEU A 132 -5.50 2.67 6.69
CA LEU A 132 -4.16 2.61 6.14
C LEU A 132 -4.12 3.31 4.78
N ALA A 133 -3.33 4.35 4.62
CA ALA A 133 -3.12 5.04 3.35
C ALA A 133 -1.82 4.56 2.70
N LEU A 134 -1.89 4.05 1.47
CA LEU A 134 -0.73 3.64 0.67
C LEU A 134 -0.49 4.68 -0.44
N MET A 135 0.76 5.01 -0.69
CA MET A 135 1.14 5.94 -1.76
C MET A 135 2.50 5.54 -2.35
N ASP A 136 2.60 5.49 -3.67
CA ASP A 136 3.89 5.26 -4.32
C ASP A 136 4.84 6.45 -4.11
N ALA A 137 6.11 6.16 -3.95
CA ALA A 137 7.15 7.16 -3.67
C ALA A 137 7.31 8.24 -4.75
N ASP A 138 6.78 7.99 -5.95
CA ASP A 138 6.82 8.92 -7.08
C ASP A 138 5.53 9.77 -7.22
N GLN A 139 4.55 9.58 -6.34
CA GLN A 139 3.28 10.28 -6.40
C GLN A 139 3.35 11.71 -5.84
N SER A 140 4.33 12.01 -5.00
CA SER A 140 4.50 13.34 -4.39
C SER A 140 5.98 13.61 -4.09
N ASP A 141 6.34 14.85 -3.85
CA ASP A 141 7.64 15.22 -3.33
C ASP A 141 7.74 14.97 -1.81
N TRP A 142 8.99 14.88 -1.31
CA TRP A 142 9.24 14.53 0.09
C TRP A 142 8.90 15.64 1.09
N GLU A 143 8.92 16.90 0.66
CA GLU A 143 8.48 18.04 1.48
C GLU A 143 6.96 17.97 1.71
N THR A 144 6.20 17.61 0.69
CA THR A 144 4.75 17.37 0.82
C THR A 144 4.48 16.17 1.73
N VAL A 145 5.20 15.06 1.58
CA VAL A 145 5.09 13.89 2.48
C VAL A 145 5.36 14.28 3.93
N HIS A 146 6.44 15.04 4.17
CA HIS A 146 6.78 15.56 5.50
C HIS A 146 5.66 16.43 6.07
N ALA A 147 5.15 17.36 5.28
CA ALA A 147 4.08 18.26 5.70
C ALA A 147 2.80 17.50 6.08
N VAL A 148 2.35 16.55 5.24
CA VAL A 148 1.20 15.68 5.54
C VAL A 148 1.38 14.93 6.86
N CYS A 149 2.55 14.36 7.11
CA CYS A 149 2.83 13.68 8.37
C CYS A 149 2.87 14.61 9.59
N CYS A 150 3.17 15.89 9.39
CA CYS A 150 3.10 16.92 10.45
C CYS A 150 1.66 17.39 10.70
N GLU A 151 0.90 17.61 9.63
CA GLU A 151 -0.48 18.08 9.65
C GLU A 151 -1.45 16.99 10.17
N HIS A 152 -1.18 15.71 9.85
CA HIS A 152 -1.98 14.54 10.24
C HIS A 152 -1.09 13.49 10.97
N PRO A 153 -0.65 13.74 12.21
CA PRO A 153 0.33 12.89 12.90
C PRO A 153 -0.16 11.49 13.25
N GLY A 154 -1.47 11.25 13.26
CA GLY A 154 -2.09 9.94 13.48
C GLY A 154 -2.34 9.15 12.20
N LEU A 155 -2.20 9.77 11.02
CA LEU A 155 -2.41 9.11 9.73
C LEU A 155 -1.41 7.97 9.52
N LYS A 156 -1.91 6.76 9.31
CA LYS A 156 -1.09 5.58 8.97
C LYS A 156 -0.72 5.65 7.48
N LEU A 157 0.43 6.24 7.15
CA LEU A 157 0.90 6.40 5.76
C LEU A 157 1.99 5.39 5.42
N VAL A 158 1.81 4.63 4.35
CA VAL A 158 2.78 3.67 3.82
C VAL A 158 3.34 4.17 2.50
N ILE A 159 4.63 4.38 2.42
CA ILE A 159 5.31 4.65 1.16
C ILE A 159 5.61 3.31 0.47
N THR A 160 5.11 3.16 -0.74
CA THR A 160 5.30 1.96 -1.58
C THR A 160 6.22 2.25 -2.76
N ASN A 161 6.77 1.22 -3.39
CA ASN A 161 7.60 1.32 -4.58
C ASN A 161 8.80 2.28 -4.44
N LEU A 162 9.48 2.25 -3.29
CA LEU A 162 10.63 3.13 -3.02
C LEU A 162 11.77 2.84 -3.98
N TYR A 163 12.25 3.88 -4.66
CA TYR A 163 13.46 3.80 -5.47
C TYR A 163 14.72 4.08 -4.62
N TYR A 164 15.84 3.40 -4.88
CA TYR A 164 17.06 3.45 -4.04
C TYR A 164 17.57 4.87 -3.74
N ARG A 165 17.39 5.82 -4.66
CA ARG A 165 17.83 7.22 -4.48
C ARG A 165 17.06 7.95 -3.38
N HIS A 166 15.88 7.49 -3.03
CA HIS A 166 15.03 8.08 -1.99
C HIS A 166 15.46 7.72 -0.57
N ALA A 167 16.42 6.81 -0.40
CA ALA A 167 16.92 6.41 0.92
C ALA A 167 17.39 7.61 1.78
N ARG A 168 17.94 8.66 1.15
CA ARG A 168 18.38 9.88 1.86
C ARG A 168 17.24 10.63 2.55
N TYR A 169 16.03 10.56 2.00
CA TYR A 169 14.84 11.20 2.55
C TYR A 169 14.09 10.27 3.52
N ILE A 170 13.99 9.00 3.18
CA ILE A 170 13.13 8.08 3.94
C ILE A 170 13.66 7.81 5.35
N PHE A 171 14.98 7.72 5.54
CA PHE A 171 15.55 7.49 6.87
C PHE A 171 15.18 8.58 7.89
N PRO A 172 15.41 9.90 7.64
CA PRO A 172 14.99 10.93 8.58
C PRO A 172 13.47 10.97 8.76
N LEU A 173 12.68 10.78 7.70
CA LEU A 173 11.22 10.80 7.77
C LEU A 173 10.67 9.67 8.64
N LEU A 174 11.14 8.43 8.48
CA LEU A 174 10.72 7.29 9.32
C LEU A 174 11.05 7.47 10.79
N ARG A 175 12.17 8.13 11.11
CA ARG A 175 12.54 8.45 12.48
C ARG A 175 11.67 9.54 13.10
N GLN A 176 11.30 10.54 12.31
CA GLN A 176 10.56 11.70 12.78
C GLN A 176 9.05 11.41 12.90
N HIS A 177 8.51 10.57 12.01
CA HIS A 177 7.07 10.34 11.90
C HIS A 177 6.70 8.92 12.37
N PRO A 178 6.12 8.78 13.58
CA PRO A 178 5.79 7.47 14.15
C PRO A 178 4.81 6.64 13.32
N ARG A 179 3.93 7.28 12.56
CA ARG A 179 2.89 6.64 11.73
C ARG A 179 3.24 6.56 10.24
N LEU A 180 4.49 6.88 9.88
CA LEU A 180 5.02 6.65 8.54
C LEU A 180 5.66 5.27 8.48
N TYR A 181 5.35 4.51 7.44
CA TYR A 181 5.81 3.14 7.19
C TYR A 181 6.39 3.02 5.77
N LEU A 182 7.13 1.96 5.52
CA LEU A 182 7.76 1.67 4.24
C LEU A 182 7.46 0.24 3.79
N GLU A 183 7.09 0.08 2.55
CA GLU A 183 6.87 -1.20 1.90
C GLU A 183 8.17 -1.73 1.27
N THR A 184 8.37 -3.05 1.23
CA THR A 184 9.66 -3.68 0.94
C THR A 184 9.97 -3.94 -0.53
N SER A 185 9.02 -3.91 -1.47
CA SER A 185 9.24 -4.35 -2.87
C SER A 185 10.34 -3.56 -3.60
N GLY A 186 10.51 -2.29 -3.22
CA GLY A 186 11.52 -1.40 -3.79
C GLY A 186 12.91 -1.49 -3.18
N LEU A 187 13.11 -2.22 -2.07
CA LEU A 187 14.35 -2.26 -1.29
C LEU A 187 15.43 -3.19 -1.89
N LYS A 188 15.78 -2.94 -3.14
CA LYS A 188 16.70 -3.80 -3.92
C LYS A 188 18.19 -3.46 -3.74
N SER A 189 18.52 -2.41 -2.97
CA SER A 189 19.91 -2.04 -2.70
C SER A 189 20.56 -2.98 -1.69
N PHE A 190 21.88 -3.18 -1.85
CA PHE A 190 22.65 -4.05 -0.97
C PHE A 190 22.48 -3.66 0.50
N CYS A 191 22.12 -4.61 1.35
CA CYS A 191 21.91 -4.47 2.80
C CYS A 191 20.92 -3.36 3.24
N LEU A 192 20.10 -2.80 2.34
CA LEU A 192 19.21 -1.68 2.70
C LEU A 192 18.15 -2.11 3.72
N LEU A 193 17.57 -3.31 3.59
CA LEU A 193 16.59 -3.86 4.53
C LEU A 193 17.19 -3.99 5.93
N GLN A 194 18.39 -4.59 6.05
CA GLN A 194 19.11 -4.72 7.33
C GLN A 194 19.39 -3.36 7.94
N THR A 195 19.89 -2.41 7.14
CA THR A 195 20.20 -1.05 7.60
C THR A 195 18.95 -0.32 8.10
N LEU A 196 17.79 -0.55 7.47
CA LEU A 196 16.51 0.00 7.93
C LEU A 196 16.12 -0.61 9.28
N CYS A 197 16.18 -1.93 9.44
CA CYS A 197 15.90 -2.58 10.73
C CYS A 197 16.79 -2.03 11.85
N GLU A 198 18.09 -1.92 11.60
CA GLU A 198 19.06 -1.38 12.58
C GLU A 198 18.81 0.08 12.97
N LYS A 199 18.44 0.93 12.01
CA LYS A 199 18.39 2.38 12.20
C LYS A 199 17.02 2.94 12.54
N VAL A 200 15.96 2.29 12.11
CA VAL A 200 14.58 2.79 12.28
C VAL A 200 13.63 1.76 12.88
N GLY A 201 14.02 0.48 12.92
CA GLY A 201 13.23 -0.62 13.46
C GLY A 201 12.42 -1.39 12.41
N ALA A 202 12.30 -2.70 12.61
CA ALA A 202 11.56 -3.59 11.71
C ALA A 202 10.05 -3.31 11.71
N GLU A 203 9.52 -2.72 12.79
CA GLU A 203 8.10 -2.35 12.94
C GLU A 203 7.66 -1.26 11.96
N LYS A 204 8.60 -0.57 11.32
CA LYS A 204 8.34 0.42 10.26
C LYS A 204 8.18 -0.19 8.87
N LEU A 205 8.44 -1.48 8.73
CA LEU A 205 8.52 -2.14 7.44
C LEU A 205 7.35 -3.09 7.24
N LEU A 206 6.74 -3.04 6.05
CA LEU A 206 5.64 -3.91 5.65
C LEU A 206 6.06 -4.72 4.42
N PHE A 207 5.76 -6.01 4.43
CA PHE A 207 5.98 -6.81 3.23
C PHE A 207 5.05 -6.37 2.10
N GLY A 208 5.61 -6.14 0.93
CA GLY A 208 4.91 -5.94 -0.31
C GLY A 208 5.69 -6.52 -1.47
N SER A 209 5.00 -7.08 -2.45
CA SER A 209 5.62 -7.67 -3.63
C SER A 209 5.51 -6.82 -4.88
N ASN A 210 4.59 -5.85 -4.89
CA ASN A 210 4.16 -5.16 -6.10
C ASN A 210 3.74 -6.16 -7.21
N LEU A 211 3.06 -7.24 -6.78
CA LEU A 211 2.55 -8.27 -7.68
C LEU A 211 1.47 -7.69 -8.60
N GLY A 212 1.52 -8.06 -9.85
CA GLY A 212 0.90 -7.40 -10.98
C GLY A 212 1.94 -6.67 -11.84
N THR A 213 3.04 -6.19 -11.22
CA THR A 213 4.18 -5.58 -11.91
C THR A 213 5.43 -6.43 -11.82
N PHE A 214 5.74 -7.01 -10.66
CA PHE A 214 6.93 -7.82 -10.42
C PHE A 214 6.58 -9.25 -9.98
N SER A 215 7.56 -10.15 -10.09
CA SER A 215 7.43 -11.50 -9.57
C SER A 215 7.48 -11.48 -8.03
N PRO A 216 6.56 -12.17 -7.33
CA PRO A 216 6.50 -12.16 -5.86
C PRO A 216 7.70 -12.86 -5.22
N GLY A 217 8.32 -13.82 -5.91
CA GLY A 217 9.46 -14.58 -5.38
C GLY A 217 10.65 -13.70 -4.98
N SER A 218 10.93 -12.62 -5.72
CA SER A 218 12.02 -11.70 -5.38
C SER A 218 11.80 -10.98 -4.07
N ALA A 219 10.57 -10.52 -3.79
CA ALA A 219 10.22 -9.85 -2.54
C ALA A 219 10.24 -10.82 -1.36
N VAL A 220 9.73 -12.04 -1.54
CA VAL A 220 9.78 -13.12 -0.54
C VAL A 220 11.24 -13.45 -0.19
N CYS A 221 12.11 -13.63 -1.20
CA CYS A 221 13.53 -13.91 -0.98
C CYS A 221 14.23 -12.76 -0.24
N LEU A 222 13.91 -11.51 -0.56
CA LEU A 222 14.48 -10.33 0.09
C LEU A 222 14.31 -10.39 1.62
N VAL A 223 13.12 -10.71 2.11
CA VAL A 223 12.84 -10.82 3.54
C VAL A 223 13.36 -12.13 4.14
N SER A 224 13.12 -13.25 3.45
CA SER A 224 13.48 -14.59 3.97
C SER A 224 14.98 -14.75 4.20
N TYR A 225 15.81 -14.18 3.32
CA TYR A 225 17.28 -14.31 3.37
C TYR A 225 18.00 -13.06 3.89
N ALA A 226 17.26 -12.06 4.39
CA ALA A 226 17.88 -10.92 5.04
C ALA A 226 18.64 -11.34 6.30
N CYS A 227 19.79 -10.66 6.55
CA CYS A 227 20.59 -10.86 7.77
C CYS A 227 19.97 -10.04 8.93
N ILE A 228 18.76 -10.40 9.35
CA ILE A 228 18.00 -9.86 10.49
C ILE A 228 17.46 -11.03 11.31
N SER A 229 16.98 -10.77 12.53
CA SER A 229 16.43 -11.82 13.39
C SER A 229 15.13 -12.42 12.81
N GLU A 230 14.84 -13.68 13.16
CA GLU A 230 13.60 -14.33 12.74
C GLU A 230 12.34 -13.56 13.22
N ASN A 231 12.42 -12.94 14.41
CA ASN A 231 11.33 -12.10 14.92
C ASN A 231 11.07 -10.87 14.04
N GLU A 232 12.13 -10.23 13.54
CA GLU A 232 12.03 -9.11 12.59
C GLU A 232 11.48 -9.57 11.24
N LYS A 233 11.91 -10.73 10.74
CA LYS A 233 11.37 -11.32 9.50
C LYS A 233 9.88 -11.57 9.61
N GLU A 234 9.40 -12.18 10.70
CA GLU A 234 7.99 -12.42 10.95
C GLU A 234 7.19 -11.12 11.11
N ALA A 235 7.78 -10.11 11.78
CA ALA A 235 7.15 -8.80 11.90
C ALA A 235 6.93 -8.17 10.54
N ILE A 236 7.95 -8.11 9.68
CA ILE A 236 7.89 -7.56 8.33
C ILE A 236 6.96 -8.40 7.44
N ALA A 237 7.06 -9.73 7.50
CA ALA A 237 6.30 -10.64 6.64
C ALA A 237 4.77 -10.49 6.82
N ALA A 238 4.28 -10.28 8.05
CA ALA A 238 2.84 -10.23 8.29
C ALA A 238 2.43 -9.40 9.52
N ARG A 239 3.09 -9.57 10.69
CA ARG A 239 2.57 -9.05 11.97
C ARG A 239 2.40 -7.53 11.97
N ASN A 240 3.28 -6.78 11.32
CA ASN A 240 3.17 -5.33 11.25
C ASN A 240 1.91 -4.90 10.48
N LEU A 241 1.63 -5.54 9.35
CA LEU A 241 0.41 -5.26 8.58
C LEU A 241 -0.85 -5.67 9.35
N GLU A 242 -0.84 -6.85 10.00
CA GLU A 242 -1.94 -7.32 10.85
C GLU A 242 -2.26 -6.31 11.96
N ALA A 243 -1.22 -5.78 12.63
CA ALA A 243 -1.38 -4.79 13.70
C ALA A 243 -1.96 -3.47 13.17
N LEU A 244 -1.53 -3.01 11.98
CA LEU A 244 -2.06 -1.78 11.39
C LEU A 244 -3.51 -1.90 10.95
N LEU A 245 -3.92 -3.06 10.46
CA LEU A 245 -5.28 -3.36 10.03
C LEU A 245 -6.17 -3.86 11.18
N GLU A 246 -5.59 -4.10 12.37
CA GLU A 246 -6.29 -4.73 13.51
C GLU A 246 -7.01 -6.02 13.09
N ARG A 247 -6.32 -6.85 12.29
CA ARG A 247 -6.88 -8.06 11.70
C ARG A 247 -5.82 -9.13 11.49
N LYS A 248 -6.12 -10.37 11.89
CA LYS A 248 -5.28 -11.54 11.58
C LYS A 248 -5.37 -11.88 10.10
N LEU A 249 -4.24 -12.07 9.42
CA LEU A 249 -4.14 -12.32 7.98
C LEU A 249 -3.50 -13.66 7.64
N VAL A 250 -2.58 -14.12 8.48
CA VAL A 250 -1.87 -15.40 8.30
C VAL A 250 -2.09 -16.32 9.50
N ASP A 251 -2.11 -17.63 9.27
CA ASP A 251 -2.31 -18.65 10.31
C ASP A 251 -0.99 -19.12 10.95
#